data_103668084fe52275f5555521ddccb85e
#
_entry.id   103668084fe52275f5555521ddccb85e
#
_cell.length_a   1.000
_cell.length_b   1.000
_cell.length_c   1.000
_cell.angle_alpha   90.00
_cell.angle_beta   90.00
_cell.angle_gamma   90.00
#
_symmetry.space_group_name_H-M   'P 1'
#
loop_
_entity.id
_entity.type
_entity.pdbx_description
1 polymer ?
#
loop_
_entity_poly.entity_id
_entity_poly.type
_entity_poly.pdbx_seq_one_letter_code
_entity_poly.pdbx_strand_id
1 'polypeptide(L)'
;MIDPKKRRYLVTLKSGGEFHSHAGFVPHDNIIGQTEGCTIRSTKNFAYLCVRPTLSDFVLKMPRGAQVIYPKDLGPILLLADIYPGARVLESGVGSGALSMAMLRAGADIVGYELREDFAERAVENVSSFLGEEALSRYRVELRDCYDGIDETDLDRVVLDLPEPWNVVKHAEKALHPGGILLAYCPSIVQVMQLREKLEESNFDMPETLEVLNRTWHVEGQAVRPDHRMVAHTGFLTHARLLGERTRSAIPAIPTQEHEPS
;
A
#
# COMPACT_ATOMS: atom_id res chain seq x y z
N MET A 1 -2.88 -18.01 -12.59
CA MET A 1 -3.64 -18.78 -13.63
C MET A 1 -4.99 -18.13 -13.84
N ILE A 2 -5.48 -18.08 -15.07
CA ILE A 2 -6.76 -17.46 -15.43
C ILE A 2 -7.58 -18.48 -16.23
N ASP A 3 -8.82 -18.72 -15.81
CA ASP A 3 -9.71 -19.65 -16.51
C ASP A 3 -10.54 -18.95 -17.64
N PRO A 4 -11.23 -19.69 -18.51
CA PRO A 4 -12.05 -19.12 -19.58
C PRO A 4 -13.20 -18.20 -19.10
N LYS A 5 -13.62 -18.33 -17.83
CA LYS A 5 -14.57 -17.43 -17.18
C LYS A 5 -13.91 -16.20 -16.56
N LYS A 6 -12.64 -15.96 -16.87
CA LYS A 6 -11.80 -14.87 -16.35
C LYS A 6 -11.59 -14.89 -14.82
N ARG A 7 -11.82 -16.04 -14.15
CA ARG A 7 -11.49 -16.19 -12.74
C ARG A 7 -9.98 -16.33 -12.58
N ARG A 8 -9.41 -15.61 -11.63
CA ARG A 8 -7.96 -15.55 -11.38
C ARG A 8 -7.61 -16.35 -10.14
N TYR A 9 -6.58 -17.17 -10.25
CA TYR A 9 -6.03 -18.01 -9.18
C TYR A 9 -4.56 -17.63 -9.01
N LEU A 10 -4.18 -17.27 -7.78
CA LEU A 10 -2.77 -17.14 -7.40
C LEU A 10 -2.26 -18.52 -7.01
N VAL A 11 -1.20 -18.97 -7.66
CA VAL A 11 -0.62 -20.30 -7.45
C VAL A 11 0.89 -20.15 -7.27
N THR A 12 1.39 -20.55 -6.10
CA THR A 12 2.84 -20.67 -5.88
C THR A 12 3.31 -22.00 -6.46
N LEU A 13 4.11 -21.94 -7.51
CA LEU A 13 4.60 -23.14 -8.18
C LEU A 13 5.69 -23.83 -7.33
N LYS A 14 5.55 -25.17 -7.21
CA LYS A 14 6.54 -26.04 -6.57
C LYS A 14 6.70 -27.28 -7.44
N SER A 15 7.92 -27.74 -7.69
CA SER A 15 8.17 -29.02 -8.40
C SER A 15 7.45 -30.17 -7.68
N GLY A 16 6.79 -31.02 -8.45
CA GLY A 16 5.93 -32.10 -7.96
C GLY A 16 4.60 -31.66 -7.34
N GLY A 17 4.31 -30.34 -7.31
CA GLY A 17 3.03 -29.82 -6.82
C GLY A 17 1.91 -29.86 -7.86
N GLU A 18 0.67 -29.62 -7.39
CA GLU A 18 -0.53 -29.63 -8.24
C GLU A 18 -1.47 -28.49 -7.87
N PHE A 19 -2.07 -27.86 -8.88
CA PHE A 19 -3.19 -26.94 -8.72
C PHE A 19 -4.51 -27.67 -8.97
N HIS A 20 -5.34 -27.79 -7.92
CA HIS A 20 -6.64 -28.45 -7.98
C HIS A 20 -7.79 -27.48 -8.21
N SER A 21 -8.74 -27.87 -9.07
CA SER A 21 -9.96 -27.13 -9.33
C SER A 21 -11.13 -28.09 -9.60
N HIS A 22 -12.35 -27.57 -9.73
CA HIS A 22 -13.52 -28.35 -10.18
C HIS A 22 -13.33 -28.96 -11.59
N ALA A 23 -12.41 -28.41 -12.36
CA ALA A 23 -12.07 -28.86 -13.72
C ALA A 23 -10.83 -29.78 -13.75
N GLY A 24 -10.57 -30.54 -12.70
CA GLY A 24 -9.40 -31.41 -12.56
C GLY A 24 -8.20 -30.67 -11.97
N PHE A 25 -7.03 -31.24 -12.14
CA PHE A 25 -5.79 -30.65 -11.64
C PHE A 25 -4.79 -30.35 -12.75
N VAL A 26 -3.87 -29.44 -12.46
CA VAL A 26 -2.74 -29.08 -13.32
C VAL A 26 -1.47 -29.31 -12.53
N PRO A 27 -0.56 -30.23 -12.95
CA PRO A 27 0.75 -30.36 -12.36
C PRO A 27 1.55 -29.06 -12.53
N HIS A 28 2.21 -28.60 -11.46
CA HIS A 28 3.04 -27.40 -11.52
C HIS A 28 4.20 -27.53 -12.51
N ASP A 29 4.73 -28.74 -12.66
CA ASP A 29 5.84 -29.04 -13.59
C ASP A 29 5.46 -28.82 -15.07
N ASN A 30 4.14 -28.82 -15.39
CA ASN A 30 3.67 -28.44 -16.72
C ASN A 30 3.75 -26.94 -16.98
N ILE A 31 3.89 -26.13 -15.92
CA ILE A 31 3.96 -24.64 -15.97
C ILE A 31 5.40 -24.18 -15.81
N ILE A 32 6.14 -24.83 -14.91
CA ILE A 32 7.53 -24.47 -14.61
C ILE A 32 8.38 -24.56 -15.88
N GLY A 33 9.11 -23.47 -16.18
CA GLY A 33 9.94 -23.37 -17.38
C GLY A 33 9.21 -22.98 -18.65
N GLN A 34 7.88 -22.87 -18.62
CA GLN A 34 7.12 -22.38 -19.78
C GLN A 34 7.22 -20.85 -19.93
N THR A 35 7.06 -20.41 -21.18
CA THR A 35 6.98 -18.97 -21.48
C THR A 35 5.71 -18.38 -20.87
N GLU A 36 5.82 -17.17 -20.31
CA GLU A 36 4.68 -16.42 -19.79
C GLU A 36 3.64 -16.19 -20.89
N GLY A 37 2.35 -16.28 -20.53
CA GLY A 37 1.25 -16.23 -21.51
C GLY A 37 0.91 -17.58 -22.11
N CYS A 38 1.56 -18.68 -21.70
CA CYS A 38 1.22 -20.02 -22.15
C CYS A 38 -0.17 -20.46 -21.70
N THR A 39 -0.75 -21.39 -22.45
CA THR A 39 -2.01 -22.05 -22.10
C THR A 39 -1.72 -23.50 -21.71
N ILE A 40 -2.07 -23.83 -20.48
CA ILE A 40 -1.95 -25.19 -19.91
C ILE A 40 -3.32 -25.81 -19.74
N ARG A 41 -3.41 -27.12 -19.93
CA ARG A 41 -4.65 -27.89 -19.78
C ARG A 41 -4.62 -28.73 -18.51
N SER A 42 -5.75 -28.77 -17.81
CA SER A 42 -5.95 -29.68 -16.69
C SER A 42 -6.17 -31.11 -17.19
N THR A 43 -6.17 -32.05 -16.25
CA THR A 43 -6.48 -33.49 -16.49
C THR A 43 -7.86 -33.73 -17.13
N LYS A 44 -8.79 -32.76 -17.00
CA LYS A 44 -10.11 -32.78 -17.67
C LYS A 44 -10.14 -31.90 -18.93
N ASN A 45 -8.97 -31.60 -19.51
CA ASN A 45 -8.80 -30.82 -20.75
C ASN A 45 -9.31 -29.35 -20.66
N PHE A 46 -9.40 -28.79 -19.45
CA PHE A 46 -9.81 -27.41 -19.21
C PHE A 46 -8.61 -26.46 -19.35
N ALA A 47 -8.73 -25.41 -20.16
CA ALA A 47 -7.62 -24.51 -20.47
C ALA A 47 -7.44 -23.42 -19.38
N TYR A 48 -6.20 -23.16 -19.03
CA TYR A 48 -5.78 -22.06 -18.15
C TYR A 48 -4.69 -21.24 -18.83
N LEU A 49 -4.88 -19.93 -18.89
CA LEU A 49 -3.83 -18.98 -19.27
C LEU A 49 -2.93 -18.76 -18.04
N CYS A 50 -1.62 -18.91 -18.21
CA CYS A 50 -0.62 -18.74 -17.16
C CYS A 50 0.17 -17.45 -17.40
N VAL A 51 0.07 -16.50 -16.46
CA VAL A 51 0.82 -15.24 -16.46
C VAL A 51 1.38 -14.99 -15.07
N ARG A 52 2.47 -14.25 -14.97
CA ARG A 52 2.96 -13.74 -13.67
C ARG A 52 1.96 -12.72 -13.13
N PRO A 53 1.70 -12.71 -11.81
CA PRO A 53 0.84 -11.70 -11.22
C PRO A 53 1.52 -10.33 -11.28
N THR A 54 0.75 -9.29 -11.55
CA THR A 54 1.14 -7.92 -11.25
C THR A 54 1.12 -7.72 -9.74
N LEU A 55 1.73 -6.63 -9.22
CA LEU A 55 1.62 -6.28 -7.80
C LEU A 55 0.14 -6.14 -7.37
N SER A 56 -0.68 -5.53 -8.20
CA SER A 56 -2.12 -5.42 -7.95
C SER A 56 -2.81 -6.79 -7.84
N ASP A 57 -2.50 -7.72 -8.74
CA ASP A 57 -3.06 -9.07 -8.68
C ASP A 57 -2.62 -9.82 -7.41
N PHE A 58 -1.35 -9.66 -7.03
CA PHE A 58 -0.77 -10.32 -5.86
C PHE A 58 -1.40 -9.78 -4.57
N VAL A 59 -1.42 -8.47 -4.36
CA VAL A 59 -2.01 -7.83 -3.17
C VAL A 59 -3.46 -8.24 -2.94
N LEU A 60 -4.24 -8.38 -4.01
CA LEU A 60 -5.64 -8.78 -3.92
C LEU A 60 -5.85 -10.27 -3.58
N LYS A 61 -4.83 -11.11 -3.76
CA LYS A 61 -4.92 -12.59 -3.65
C LYS A 61 -3.92 -13.21 -2.67
N MET A 62 -2.91 -12.48 -2.23
CA MET A 62 -1.90 -12.98 -1.32
C MET A 62 -2.49 -13.47 0.00
N PRO A 63 -1.82 -14.37 0.73
CA PRO A 63 -2.18 -14.72 2.09
C PRO A 63 -2.21 -13.48 2.97
N ARG A 64 -3.32 -13.26 3.68
CA ARG A 64 -3.50 -12.10 4.55
C ARG A 64 -4.39 -12.42 5.73
N GLY A 65 -4.08 -11.84 6.88
CA GLY A 65 -4.88 -11.93 8.10
C GLY A 65 -5.72 -10.67 8.37
N ALA A 66 -5.41 -9.55 7.69
CA ALA A 66 -6.05 -8.26 7.86
C ALA A 66 -6.54 -7.68 6.53
N GLN A 67 -7.31 -6.60 6.62
CA GLN A 67 -7.61 -5.75 5.48
C GLN A 67 -6.31 -5.14 4.96
N VAL A 68 -6.18 -5.02 3.64
CA VAL A 68 -5.01 -4.41 2.99
C VAL A 68 -5.43 -3.11 2.31
N ILE A 69 -4.49 -2.19 2.20
CA ILE A 69 -4.66 -1.00 1.36
C ILE A 69 -4.85 -1.47 -0.08
N TYR A 70 -5.92 -0.99 -0.71
CA TYR A 70 -6.26 -1.40 -2.08
C TYR A 70 -5.27 -0.84 -3.10
N PRO A 71 -5.03 -1.56 -4.21
CA PRO A 71 -4.12 -1.09 -5.27
C PRO A 71 -4.42 0.31 -5.81
N LYS A 72 -5.70 0.75 -5.79
CA LYS A 72 -6.09 2.09 -6.20
C LYS A 72 -5.50 3.19 -5.30
N ASP A 73 -5.21 2.87 -4.04
CA ASP A 73 -4.65 3.79 -3.05
C ASP A 73 -3.13 3.69 -2.98
N LEU A 74 -2.53 2.51 -3.24
CA LEU A 74 -1.08 2.30 -3.21
C LEU A 74 -0.33 3.23 -4.17
N GLY A 75 -0.83 3.41 -5.40
CA GLY A 75 -0.22 4.31 -6.38
C GLY A 75 -0.18 5.77 -5.92
N PRO A 76 -1.33 6.35 -5.54
CA PRO A 76 -1.38 7.68 -4.94
C PRO A 76 -0.51 7.85 -3.70
N ILE A 77 -0.43 6.86 -2.79
CA ILE A 77 0.46 6.90 -1.62
C ILE A 77 1.92 7.10 -2.07
N LEU A 78 2.39 6.35 -3.06
CA LEU A 78 3.77 6.50 -3.54
C LEU A 78 4.07 7.91 -4.06
N LEU A 79 3.10 8.53 -4.74
CA LEU A 79 3.27 9.88 -5.29
C LEU A 79 3.14 10.97 -4.22
N LEU A 80 2.16 10.85 -3.32
CA LEU A 80 1.91 11.84 -2.27
C LEU A 80 2.99 11.82 -1.19
N ALA A 81 3.49 10.64 -0.86
CA ALA A 81 4.65 10.49 0.03
C ALA A 81 5.98 10.72 -0.72
N ASP A 82 5.95 10.92 -2.05
CA ASP A 82 7.14 11.11 -2.88
C ASP A 82 8.19 10.02 -2.61
N ILE A 83 7.80 8.76 -2.78
CA ILE A 83 8.68 7.60 -2.59
C ILE A 83 9.62 7.48 -3.79
N TYR A 84 10.92 7.51 -3.53
CA TYR A 84 11.98 7.43 -4.55
C TYR A 84 13.03 6.37 -4.18
N PRO A 85 13.90 5.96 -5.13
CA PRO A 85 14.96 5.00 -4.85
C PRO A 85 15.94 5.51 -3.78
N GLY A 86 16.11 4.72 -2.70
CA GLY A 86 16.94 5.05 -1.56
C GLY A 86 16.26 5.91 -0.49
N ALA A 87 14.98 6.25 -0.65
CA ALA A 87 14.22 6.93 0.41
C ALA A 87 14.17 6.08 1.68
N ARG A 88 14.53 6.67 2.81
CA ARG A 88 14.48 6.03 4.14
C ARG A 88 13.08 6.20 4.73
N VAL A 89 12.33 5.10 4.78
CA VAL A 89 10.92 5.11 5.14
C VAL A 89 10.67 4.32 6.42
N LEU A 90 9.95 4.93 7.36
CA LEU A 90 9.25 4.18 8.39
C LEU A 90 7.83 3.91 7.93
N GLU A 91 7.44 2.64 7.90
CA GLU A 91 6.06 2.18 7.75
C GLU A 91 5.56 1.69 9.10
N SER A 92 4.39 2.11 9.56
CA SER A 92 3.76 1.52 10.74
C SER A 92 2.35 1.08 10.47
N GLY A 93 2.03 -0.14 10.97
CA GLY A 93 0.87 -0.91 10.56
C GLY A 93 1.16 -1.72 9.30
N VAL A 94 2.26 -2.49 9.32
CA VAL A 94 2.76 -3.26 8.17
C VAL A 94 1.73 -4.27 7.64
N GLY A 95 0.99 -4.90 8.56
CA GLY A 95 -0.05 -5.87 8.23
C GLY A 95 0.49 -7.03 7.38
N SER A 96 -0.03 -7.19 6.17
CA SER A 96 0.41 -8.26 5.25
C SER A 96 1.49 -7.82 4.25
N GLY A 97 2.04 -6.62 4.38
CA GLY A 97 3.13 -6.11 3.55
C GLY A 97 2.72 -5.55 2.18
N ALA A 98 1.44 -5.21 1.98
CA ALA A 98 0.95 -4.69 0.70
C ALA A 98 1.59 -3.35 0.34
N LEU A 99 1.63 -2.41 1.31
CA LEU A 99 2.25 -1.11 1.13
C LEU A 99 3.77 -1.23 1.09
N SER A 100 4.36 -2.05 1.97
CA SER A 100 5.80 -2.37 1.95
C SER A 100 6.27 -2.80 0.56
N MET A 101 5.56 -3.75 -0.08
CA MET A 101 5.91 -4.21 -1.43
C MET A 101 5.85 -3.10 -2.48
N ALA A 102 4.87 -2.19 -2.38
CA ALA A 102 4.75 -1.07 -3.30
C ALA A 102 5.93 -0.09 -3.16
N MET A 103 6.29 0.26 -1.92
CA MET A 103 7.40 1.17 -1.63
C MET A 103 8.77 0.54 -1.93
N LEU A 104 8.98 -0.75 -1.59
CA LEU A 104 10.20 -1.48 -1.96
C LEU A 104 10.40 -1.56 -3.48
N ARG A 105 9.32 -1.78 -4.23
CA ARG A 105 9.35 -1.80 -5.70
C ARG A 105 9.66 -0.43 -6.29
N ALA A 106 9.29 0.65 -5.61
CA ALA A 106 9.69 2.01 -5.95
C ALA A 106 11.14 2.32 -5.58
N GLY A 107 11.80 1.45 -4.82
CA GLY A 107 13.22 1.53 -4.48
C GLY A 107 13.53 2.03 -3.07
N ALA A 108 12.55 2.19 -2.21
CA ALA A 108 12.75 2.64 -0.83
C ALA A 108 13.50 1.63 0.04
N ASP A 109 14.14 2.13 1.09
CA ASP A 109 14.66 1.37 2.22
C ASP A 109 13.68 1.52 3.39
N ILE A 110 13.12 0.40 3.87
CA ILE A 110 11.97 0.42 4.77
C ILE A 110 12.30 -0.23 6.11
N VAL A 111 11.94 0.47 7.18
CA VAL A 111 11.74 -0.09 8.51
C VAL A 111 10.25 -0.16 8.78
N GLY A 112 9.73 -1.35 8.98
CA GLY A 112 8.33 -1.59 9.33
C GLY A 112 8.16 -1.77 10.83
N TYR A 113 7.19 -1.11 11.45
CA TYR A 113 6.76 -1.36 12.82
C TYR A 113 5.42 -2.09 12.79
N GLU A 114 5.36 -3.23 13.46
CA GLU A 114 4.17 -4.08 13.57
C GLU A 114 4.08 -4.63 15.00
N LEU A 115 2.87 -4.64 15.57
CA LEU A 115 2.64 -5.17 16.93
C LEU A 115 2.47 -6.68 16.95
N ARG A 116 1.97 -7.24 15.88
CA ARG A 116 1.61 -8.65 15.78
C ARG A 116 2.69 -9.43 15.06
N GLU A 117 3.29 -10.38 15.77
CA GLU A 117 4.33 -11.26 15.23
C GLU A 117 3.86 -12.03 13.99
N ASP A 118 2.63 -12.59 14.02
CA ASP A 118 2.06 -13.31 12.87
C ASP A 118 1.86 -12.44 11.62
N PHE A 119 1.69 -11.13 11.79
CA PHE A 119 1.62 -10.18 10.68
C PHE A 119 3.02 -9.79 10.18
N ALA A 120 3.95 -9.54 11.10
CA ALA A 120 5.33 -9.24 10.74
C ALA A 120 5.96 -10.39 9.92
N GLU A 121 5.82 -11.63 10.38
CA GLU A 121 6.28 -12.82 9.66
C GLU A 121 5.63 -12.91 8.27
N ARG A 122 4.31 -12.75 8.19
CA ARG A 122 3.57 -12.80 6.94
C ARG A 122 3.98 -11.72 5.95
N ALA A 123 4.27 -10.52 6.44
CA ALA A 123 4.74 -9.42 5.60
C ALA A 123 6.09 -9.78 4.94
N VAL A 124 7.03 -10.30 5.73
CA VAL A 124 8.34 -10.75 5.24
C VAL A 124 8.19 -11.89 4.22
N GLU A 125 7.34 -12.88 4.51
CA GLU A 125 7.04 -13.98 3.58
C GLU A 125 6.43 -13.48 2.26
N ASN A 126 5.47 -12.56 2.32
CA ASN A 126 4.84 -12.00 1.12
C ASN A 126 5.82 -11.17 0.29
N VAL A 127 6.65 -10.34 0.95
CA VAL A 127 7.70 -9.54 0.29
C VAL A 127 8.68 -10.47 -0.43
N SER A 128 9.25 -11.45 0.28
CA SER A 128 10.17 -12.44 -0.29
C SER A 128 9.54 -13.22 -1.44
N SER A 129 8.31 -13.70 -1.26
CA SER A 129 7.58 -14.49 -2.27
C SER A 129 7.32 -13.71 -3.56
N PHE A 130 7.09 -12.39 -3.49
CA PHE A 130 6.73 -11.59 -4.66
C PHE A 130 7.90 -10.82 -5.26
N LEU A 131 8.76 -10.22 -4.44
CA LEU A 131 9.89 -9.41 -4.88
C LEU A 131 11.22 -10.17 -4.91
N GLY A 132 11.31 -11.35 -4.29
CA GLY A 132 12.53 -12.12 -4.10
C GLY A 132 13.23 -11.80 -2.77
N GLU A 133 14.10 -12.72 -2.34
CA GLU A 133 14.89 -12.61 -1.10
C GLU A 133 15.79 -11.36 -1.07
N GLU A 134 16.25 -10.90 -2.22
CA GLU A 134 17.09 -9.71 -2.36
C GLU A 134 16.41 -8.44 -1.86
N ALA A 135 15.08 -8.37 -1.95
CA ALA A 135 14.29 -7.23 -1.44
C ALA A 135 14.42 -7.07 0.07
N LEU A 136 14.68 -8.17 0.79
CA LEU A 136 14.84 -8.16 2.25
C LEU A 136 16.09 -7.40 2.71
N SER A 137 17.07 -7.17 1.83
CA SER A 137 18.23 -6.33 2.14
C SER A 137 17.86 -4.87 2.42
N ARG A 138 16.68 -4.44 1.92
CA ARG A 138 16.12 -3.08 2.09
C ARG A 138 14.84 -3.08 2.92
N TYR A 139 14.55 -4.16 3.62
CA TYR A 139 13.32 -4.34 4.38
C TYR A 139 13.57 -5.05 5.70
N ARG A 140 13.25 -4.41 6.81
CA ARG A 140 13.20 -5.06 8.11
C ARG A 140 11.89 -4.71 8.81
N VAL A 141 11.34 -5.65 9.56
CA VAL A 141 10.15 -5.46 10.38
C VAL A 141 10.53 -5.67 11.84
N GLU A 142 10.15 -4.73 12.67
CA GLU A 142 10.37 -4.75 14.11
C GLU A 142 9.04 -4.90 14.84
N LEU A 143 9.01 -5.78 15.83
CA LEU A 143 7.87 -5.95 16.72
C LEU A 143 7.83 -4.78 17.70
N ARG A 144 7.11 -3.73 17.32
CA ARG A 144 7.14 -2.47 18.05
C ARG A 144 5.84 -1.67 17.93
N ASP A 145 5.48 -1.00 19.02
CA ASP A 145 4.41 -0.01 19.05
C ASP A 145 4.94 1.37 18.63
N CYS A 146 4.44 1.90 17.52
CA CYS A 146 4.79 3.23 17.05
C CYS A 146 4.26 4.35 17.96
N TYR A 147 3.28 4.06 18.80
CA TYR A 147 2.75 5.00 19.79
C TYR A 147 3.72 5.25 20.95
N ASP A 148 4.61 4.30 21.23
CA ASP A 148 5.65 4.45 22.24
C ASP A 148 6.84 5.29 21.74
N GLY A 149 6.98 5.45 20.43
CA GLY A 149 8.03 6.25 19.80
C GLY A 149 8.56 5.67 18.50
N ILE A 150 9.44 6.45 17.87
CA ILE A 150 10.21 6.08 16.68
C ILE A 150 11.69 6.21 17.05
N ASP A 151 12.46 5.13 16.90
CA ASP A 151 13.90 5.11 17.20
C ASP A 151 14.75 5.59 16.02
N GLU A 152 14.25 5.44 14.80
CA GLU A 152 14.90 5.94 13.61
C GLU A 152 14.98 7.45 13.62
N THR A 153 16.05 7.95 13.06
CA THR A 153 16.29 9.38 12.87
C THR A 153 16.63 9.67 11.42
N ASP A 154 16.47 10.91 11.02
CA ASP A 154 16.83 11.36 9.67
C ASP A 154 16.11 10.57 8.57
N LEU A 155 14.82 10.30 8.83
CA LEU A 155 13.94 9.66 7.87
C LEU A 155 13.47 10.65 6.80
N ASP A 156 13.31 10.15 5.59
CA ASP A 156 12.65 10.89 4.51
C ASP A 156 11.14 10.89 4.67
N ARG A 157 10.58 9.74 5.06
CA ARG A 157 9.14 9.49 5.08
C ARG A 157 8.69 8.71 6.30
N VAL A 158 7.51 9.04 6.79
CA VAL A 158 6.75 8.23 7.76
C VAL A 158 5.39 7.95 7.15
N VAL A 159 5.05 6.67 6.94
CA VAL A 159 3.79 6.24 6.34
C VAL A 159 3.03 5.36 7.32
N LEU A 160 1.79 5.74 7.63
CA LEU A 160 0.99 5.16 8.70
C LEU A 160 -0.30 4.53 8.19
N ASP A 161 -0.55 3.27 8.57
CA ASP A 161 -1.84 2.58 8.47
C ASP A 161 -2.25 2.12 9.86
N LEU A 162 -2.62 3.08 10.71
CA LEU A 162 -2.89 2.90 12.13
C LEU A 162 -4.28 3.42 12.51
N PRO A 163 -4.89 2.85 13.57
CA PRO A 163 -6.16 3.33 14.08
C PRO A 163 -6.13 4.77 14.56
N GLU A 164 -5.03 5.22 15.17
CA GLU A 164 -4.89 6.52 15.83
C GLU A 164 -3.61 7.26 15.38
N PRO A 165 -3.45 7.58 14.07
CA PRO A 165 -2.20 8.14 13.54
C PRO A 165 -1.80 9.48 14.16
N TRP A 166 -2.73 10.22 14.76
CA TRP A 166 -2.44 11.48 15.47
C TRP A 166 -1.51 11.31 16.67
N ASN A 167 -1.48 10.13 17.30
CA ASN A 167 -0.58 9.83 18.42
C ASN A 167 0.88 9.72 17.96
N VAL A 168 1.13 9.50 16.66
CA VAL A 168 2.49 9.38 16.10
C VAL A 168 3.07 10.72 15.65
N VAL A 169 2.26 11.77 15.47
CA VAL A 169 2.71 13.06 14.91
C VAL A 169 3.96 13.61 15.59
N LYS A 170 3.99 13.63 16.93
CA LYS A 170 5.15 14.14 17.69
C LYS A 170 6.40 13.25 17.57
N HIS A 171 6.22 11.97 17.37
CA HIS A 171 7.33 11.03 17.14
C HIS A 171 7.88 11.21 15.72
N ALA A 172 7.00 11.37 14.73
CA ALA A 172 7.37 11.65 13.36
C ALA A 172 8.13 12.98 13.20
N GLU A 173 7.76 14.03 13.97
CA GLU A 173 8.51 15.30 14.01
C GLU A 173 9.98 15.15 14.39
N LYS A 174 10.26 14.20 15.30
CA LYS A 174 11.63 13.95 15.77
C LYS A 174 12.41 13.03 14.85
N ALA A 175 11.71 12.14 14.16
CA ALA A 175 12.30 11.10 13.32
C ALA A 175 12.59 11.59 11.89
N LEU A 176 11.76 12.48 11.37
CA LEU A 176 11.90 13.04 10.02
C LEU A 176 12.94 14.17 10.00
N HIS A 177 13.68 14.27 8.91
CA HIS A 177 14.44 15.49 8.62
C HIS A 177 13.51 16.62 8.14
N PRO A 178 13.91 17.91 8.22
CA PRO A 178 13.14 19.01 7.66
C PRO A 178 12.86 18.81 6.16
N GLY A 179 11.60 18.97 5.75
CA GLY A 179 11.13 18.66 4.41
C GLY A 179 10.58 17.25 4.24
N GLY A 180 10.80 16.37 5.22
CA GLY A 180 10.25 15.00 5.24
C GLY A 180 8.73 14.99 5.25
N ILE A 181 8.12 13.89 4.79
CA ILE A 181 6.67 13.76 4.64
C ILE A 181 6.12 12.73 5.62
N LEU A 182 5.08 13.12 6.35
CA LEU A 182 4.16 12.22 7.04
C LEU A 182 2.95 11.98 6.14
N LEU A 183 2.60 10.70 5.89
CA LEU A 183 1.37 10.31 5.21
C LEU A 183 0.63 9.29 6.07
N ALA A 184 -0.68 9.46 6.25
CA ALA A 184 -1.52 8.49 6.93
C ALA A 184 -2.69 8.06 6.04
N TYR A 185 -2.98 6.75 6.05
CA TYR A 185 -4.19 6.15 5.53
C TYR A 185 -5.22 6.04 6.66
N CYS A 186 -6.36 6.72 6.51
CA CYS A 186 -7.41 6.77 7.51
C CYS A 186 -8.73 6.22 6.94
N PRO A 187 -9.26 5.10 7.46
CA PRO A 187 -10.56 4.57 7.01
C PRO A 187 -11.76 5.51 7.26
N SER A 188 -11.65 6.44 8.20
CA SER A 188 -12.76 7.28 8.65
C SER A 188 -12.42 8.76 8.57
N ILE A 189 -13.40 9.58 8.18
CA ILE A 189 -13.26 11.06 8.19
C ILE A 189 -13.07 11.61 9.61
N VAL A 190 -13.56 10.92 10.64
CA VAL A 190 -13.34 11.31 12.04
C VAL A 190 -11.86 11.16 12.42
N GLN A 191 -11.20 10.10 11.95
CA GLN A 191 -9.74 9.93 12.13
C GLN A 191 -8.96 11.03 11.39
N VAL A 192 -9.41 11.41 10.19
CA VAL A 192 -8.82 12.53 9.45
C VAL A 192 -8.93 13.84 10.24
N MET A 193 -10.09 14.13 10.83
CA MET A 193 -10.28 15.33 11.65
C MET A 193 -9.28 15.38 12.82
N GLN A 194 -9.17 14.30 13.58
CA GLN A 194 -8.24 14.18 14.73
C GLN A 194 -6.78 14.33 14.30
N LEU A 195 -6.42 13.70 13.17
CA LEU A 195 -5.06 13.84 12.62
C LEU A 195 -4.79 15.29 12.20
N ARG A 196 -5.74 15.95 11.52
CA ARG A 196 -5.60 17.33 11.07
C ARG A 196 -5.44 18.31 12.24
N GLU A 197 -6.25 18.15 13.29
CA GLU A 197 -6.13 18.93 14.52
C GLU A 197 -4.72 18.75 15.14
N LYS A 198 -4.21 17.52 15.16
CA LYS A 198 -2.90 17.25 15.70
C LYS A 198 -1.76 17.81 14.86
N LEU A 199 -1.89 17.78 13.54
CA LEU A 199 -0.93 18.40 12.62
C LEU A 199 -0.86 19.93 12.81
N GLU A 200 -1.98 20.60 13.09
CA GLU A 200 -2.02 22.06 13.36
C GLU A 200 -1.24 22.44 14.63
N GLU A 201 -1.15 21.54 15.63
CA GLU A 201 -0.40 21.73 16.86
C GLU A 201 1.11 21.43 16.72
N SER A 202 1.55 21.03 15.53
CA SER A 202 2.89 20.52 15.26
C SER A 202 3.69 21.44 14.32
N ASN A 203 4.92 21.04 13.96
CA ASN A 203 5.72 21.72 12.93
C ASN A 203 5.43 21.22 11.51
N PHE A 204 4.45 20.34 11.34
CA PHE A 204 3.97 19.98 10.00
C PHE A 204 3.14 21.11 9.39
N ASP A 205 3.22 21.25 8.05
CA ASP A 205 2.47 22.23 7.28
C ASP A 205 1.99 21.64 5.94
N MET A 206 1.21 22.44 5.21
CA MET A 206 0.63 22.04 3.92
C MET A 206 -0.15 20.70 4.01
N PRO A 207 -0.99 20.49 5.03
CA PRO A 207 -1.70 19.24 5.15
C PRO A 207 -2.81 19.16 4.09
N GLU A 208 -2.76 18.13 3.25
CA GLU A 208 -3.79 17.82 2.27
C GLU A 208 -4.45 16.48 2.59
N THR A 209 -5.74 16.39 2.31
CA THR A 209 -6.52 15.16 2.48
C THR A 209 -7.31 14.89 1.22
N LEU A 210 -7.26 13.64 0.74
CA LEU A 210 -8.00 13.22 -0.44
C LEU A 210 -8.53 11.80 -0.29
N GLU A 211 -9.53 11.48 -1.09
CA GLU A 211 -10.08 10.15 -1.30
C GLU A 211 -9.90 9.76 -2.77
N VAL A 212 -9.52 8.50 -3.02
CA VAL A 212 -9.33 8.00 -4.39
C VAL A 212 -10.53 7.16 -4.80
N LEU A 213 -11.20 7.56 -5.87
CA LEU A 213 -12.31 6.82 -6.48
C LEU A 213 -11.87 6.27 -7.84
N ASN A 214 -11.90 4.94 -7.98
CA ASN A 214 -11.54 4.28 -9.22
C ASN A 214 -12.79 3.68 -9.87
N ARG A 215 -13.22 4.26 -11.00
CA ARG A 215 -14.38 3.79 -11.75
C ARG A 215 -13.94 2.99 -12.95
N THR A 216 -14.25 1.70 -12.95
CA THR A 216 -14.01 0.80 -14.08
C THR A 216 -15.15 0.83 -15.08
N TRP A 217 -14.85 0.46 -16.33
CA TRP A 217 -15.79 0.46 -17.45
C TRP A 217 -15.83 -0.91 -18.10
N HIS A 218 -17.04 -1.36 -18.42
CA HIS A 218 -17.26 -2.47 -19.32
C HIS A 218 -17.21 -1.95 -20.76
N VAL A 219 -16.32 -2.52 -21.56
CA VAL A 219 -16.18 -2.18 -22.99
C VAL A 219 -16.12 -3.48 -23.78
N GLU A 220 -17.23 -3.83 -24.43
CA GLU A 220 -17.34 -5.03 -25.27
C GLU A 220 -18.26 -4.75 -26.48
N GLY A 221 -17.66 -4.67 -27.67
CA GLY A 221 -18.39 -4.27 -28.87
C GLY A 221 -19.08 -2.91 -28.73
N GLN A 222 -20.40 -2.85 -28.91
CA GLN A 222 -21.20 -1.63 -28.69
C GLN A 222 -21.66 -1.43 -27.23
N ALA A 223 -21.42 -2.39 -26.36
CA ALA A 223 -21.79 -2.29 -24.95
C ALA A 223 -20.68 -1.55 -24.17
N VAL A 224 -20.80 -0.22 -24.13
CA VAL A 224 -19.88 0.66 -23.40
C VAL A 224 -20.63 1.33 -22.26
N ARG A 225 -20.26 0.97 -21.00
CA ARG A 225 -20.90 1.48 -19.79
C ARG A 225 -19.99 1.35 -18.58
N PRO A 226 -20.19 2.14 -17.50
CA PRO A 226 -19.55 1.87 -16.22
C PRO A 226 -19.88 0.46 -15.72
N ASP A 227 -18.94 -0.15 -15.01
CA ASP A 227 -19.23 -1.40 -14.30
C ASP A 227 -20.32 -1.17 -13.24
N HIS A 228 -21.13 -2.20 -13.01
CA HIS A 228 -22.21 -2.14 -12.01
C HIS A 228 -21.67 -2.04 -10.58
N ARG A 229 -20.47 -2.58 -10.32
CA ARG A 229 -19.83 -2.55 -9.01
C ARG A 229 -18.61 -1.64 -9.06
N MET A 230 -18.48 -0.81 -8.04
CA MET A 230 -17.32 0.03 -7.82
C MET A 230 -16.91 -0.12 -6.35
N VAL A 231 -15.61 -0.31 -6.09
CA VAL A 231 -15.08 -0.10 -4.75
C VAL A 231 -14.87 1.41 -4.64
N ALA A 232 -15.82 2.09 -4.01
CA ALA A 232 -15.80 3.54 -3.87
C ALA A 232 -14.91 3.94 -2.71
N HIS A 233 -15.45 3.87 -1.49
CA HIS A 233 -14.72 4.23 -0.28
C HIS A 233 -13.84 3.06 0.19
N THR A 234 -12.59 3.36 0.50
CA THR A 234 -11.64 2.45 1.18
C THR A 234 -10.96 3.18 2.34
N GLY A 235 -10.62 4.43 2.17
CA GLY A 235 -9.99 5.29 3.15
C GLY A 235 -9.59 6.63 2.54
N PHE A 236 -9.14 7.52 3.39
CA PHE A 236 -8.62 8.84 3.07
C PHE A 236 -7.10 8.83 3.19
N LEU A 237 -6.42 9.56 2.32
CA LEU A 237 -4.99 9.80 2.37
C LEU A 237 -4.77 11.23 2.87
N THR A 238 -4.10 11.37 4.00
CA THR A 238 -3.72 12.68 4.55
C THR A 238 -2.20 12.74 4.62
N HIS A 239 -1.60 13.78 4.02
CA HIS A 239 -0.17 13.99 4.10
C HIS A 239 0.16 15.42 4.49
N ALA A 240 1.36 15.62 5.07
CA ALA A 240 1.88 16.92 5.46
C ALA A 240 3.41 16.90 5.41
N ARG A 241 4.05 18.07 5.28
CA ARG A 241 5.51 18.22 5.31
C ARG A 241 5.99 18.74 6.65
N LEU A 242 7.06 18.18 7.16
CA LEU A 242 7.76 18.73 8.30
C LEU A 242 8.56 19.97 7.86
N LEU A 243 8.28 21.11 8.48
CA LEU A 243 9.07 22.31 8.29
C LEU A 243 10.24 22.33 9.30
N GLY A 244 11.33 23.00 8.95
CA GLY A 244 12.37 23.37 9.90
C GLY A 244 11.80 24.30 10.99
N GLU A 245 12.65 24.72 11.95
CA GLU A 245 12.23 25.60 13.04
C GLU A 245 11.40 26.78 12.51
N ARG A 246 10.10 26.78 12.86
CA ARG A 246 9.19 27.86 12.52
C ARG A 246 9.50 29.08 13.36
N THR A 247 9.96 30.12 12.73
CA THR A 247 9.62 31.49 13.18
C THR A 247 8.14 31.71 12.78
N ARG A 248 7.20 31.43 13.68
CA ARG A 248 5.74 31.58 13.46
C ARG A 248 5.28 32.96 12.98
N SER A 249 6.20 33.92 12.80
CA SER A 249 5.96 35.31 12.41
C SER A 249 6.18 35.61 10.92
N ALA A 250 6.54 34.64 10.07
CA ALA A 250 7.05 34.94 8.71
C ALA A 250 6.04 34.73 7.57
N ILE A 251 4.89 34.14 7.78
CA ILE A 251 3.86 34.01 6.74
C ILE A 251 2.65 34.86 7.13
N PRO A 252 2.37 35.98 6.41
CA PRO A 252 1.13 36.74 6.62
C PRO A 252 -0.07 35.82 6.34
N ALA A 253 -1.07 35.84 7.21
CA ALA A 253 -2.34 35.19 6.95
C ALA A 253 -2.88 35.68 5.60
N ILE A 254 -3.19 34.76 4.69
CA ILE A 254 -3.90 35.10 3.46
C ILE A 254 -5.24 35.71 3.87
N PRO A 255 -5.57 36.93 3.45
CA PRO A 255 -6.86 37.54 3.78
C PRO A 255 -7.97 36.63 3.25
N THR A 256 -8.83 36.17 4.12
CA THR A 256 -10.10 35.52 3.74
C THR A 256 -10.85 36.47 2.80
N GLN A 257 -10.98 36.09 1.52
CA GLN A 257 -11.88 36.80 0.63
C GLN A 257 -13.29 36.60 1.20
N GLU A 258 -13.86 37.68 1.75
CA GLU A 258 -15.28 37.74 2.08
C GLU A 258 -16.03 37.54 0.76
N HIS A 259 -16.78 36.45 0.64
CA HIS A 259 -17.75 36.29 -0.41
C HIS A 259 -18.86 37.30 -0.14
N GLU A 260 -18.87 38.40 -0.90
CA GLU A 260 -20.08 39.24 -0.97
C GLU A 260 -21.24 38.40 -1.55
N PRO A 261 -22.37 38.35 -0.87
CA PRO A 261 -23.56 37.69 -1.40
C PRO A 261 -24.11 38.51 -2.56
N SER A 262 -24.18 37.89 -3.74
CA SER A 262 -24.89 38.41 -4.92
C SER A 262 -26.37 38.08 -4.87
#